data_14e82c551d71e39541363f367d9fd182
#
_entry.id   14e82c551d71e39541363f367d9fd182
#
_cell.length_a   1.000
_cell.length_b   1.000
_cell.length_c   1.000
_cell.angle_alpha   90.00
_cell.angle_beta   90.00
_cell.angle_gamma   90.00
#
_symmetry.space_group_name_H-M   'P 1'
#
loop_
_entity.id
_entity.type
_entity.pdbx_description
1 polymer ?
#
loop_
_entity_poly.entity_id
_entity_poly.type
_entity_poly.pdbx_seq_one_letter_code
_entity_poly.pdbx_strand_id
1 'polypeptide(L)'
;NVSLTYKLPWVKGLSAKASYMGSWKTQRGKDYTALQKFYYPKKSGANNHIIDVNDLSNYYVSNEGAGISGWGKWWVNQQLNFQINYDNRWGDHHVNAAAVYEASNNNYHYVWAKRDQFPLYQTDQFWAAGSSTDKQFSDGGPDTDGGRASWVFIGGYDYANKYILNFSVRYDGSMNFAPSERWGVFPAVSA
;
A
#
# COMPACT_ATOMS: atom_id res chain seq x y z
N ASN A 1 6.74 13.91 6.42
CA ASN A 1 7.93 13.59 7.19
C ASN A 1 8.28 14.78 8.07
N VAL A 2 8.42 14.55 9.37
CA VAL A 2 8.81 15.53 10.36
C VAL A 2 9.98 14.97 11.15
N SER A 3 11.00 15.79 11.40
CA SER A 3 12.13 15.38 12.24
C SER A 3 12.57 16.53 13.15
N LEU A 4 12.94 16.16 14.35
CA LEU A 4 13.52 17.06 15.34
C LEU A 4 14.89 16.51 15.74
N THR A 5 15.91 17.38 15.72
CA THR A 5 17.25 17.02 16.18
C THR A 5 17.64 17.99 17.29
N TYR A 6 18.11 17.44 18.40
CA TYR A 6 18.59 18.19 19.56
C TYR A 6 20.05 17.81 19.84
N LYS A 7 20.95 18.79 19.83
CA LYS A 7 22.35 18.62 20.23
C LYS A 7 22.45 18.90 21.72
N LEU A 8 22.99 17.98 22.47
CA LEU A 8 23.11 18.12 23.93
C LEU A 8 24.31 19.03 24.26
N PRO A 9 24.08 20.22 24.83
CA PRO A 9 25.18 21.21 25.00
C PRO A 9 26.18 20.80 26.08
N TRP A 10 25.76 19.97 27.04
CA TRP A 10 26.63 19.55 28.15
C TRP A 10 27.47 18.29 27.86
N VAL A 11 27.22 17.60 26.73
CA VAL A 11 28.01 16.43 26.28
C VAL A 11 28.44 16.68 24.85
N LYS A 12 29.73 17.00 24.68
CA LYS A 12 30.31 17.25 23.35
C LYS A 12 30.17 16.01 22.47
N GLY A 13 29.63 16.21 21.28
CA GLY A 13 29.44 15.13 20.30
C GLY A 13 28.13 14.34 20.44
N LEU A 14 27.32 14.58 21.48
CA LEU A 14 26.06 13.87 21.69
C LEU A 14 24.88 14.62 21.07
N SER A 15 24.06 13.90 20.31
CA SER A 15 22.81 14.40 19.76
C SER A 15 21.70 13.35 19.79
N ALA A 16 20.46 13.81 19.93
CA ALA A 16 19.27 13.00 19.85
C ALA A 16 18.41 13.47 18.65
N LYS A 17 17.82 12.52 17.93
CA LYS A 17 16.93 12.79 16.81
C LYS A 17 15.68 11.96 16.96
N ALA A 18 14.52 12.58 16.78
CA ALA A 18 13.25 11.90 16.59
C ALA A 18 12.72 12.24 15.20
N SER A 19 12.18 11.26 14.50
CA SER A 19 11.52 11.48 13.22
C SER A 19 10.28 10.64 13.06
N TYR A 20 9.28 11.21 12.44
CA TYR A 20 8.03 10.55 12.08
C TYR A 20 7.78 10.70 10.58
N MET A 21 7.42 9.61 9.94
CA MET A 21 7.00 9.56 8.55
C MET A 21 5.63 8.89 8.46
N GLY A 22 4.70 9.54 7.80
CA GLY A 22 3.38 8.99 7.49
C GLY A 22 3.10 9.09 5.99
N SER A 23 2.51 8.03 5.44
CA SER A 23 2.02 7.97 4.08
C SER A 23 0.61 7.39 4.07
N TRP A 24 -0.32 8.14 3.49
CA TRP A 24 -1.71 7.76 3.31
C TRP A 24 -2.00 7.72 1.82
N LYS A 25 -2.43 6.58 1.34
CA LYS A 25 -2.83 6.40 -0.05
C LYS A 25 -4.26 5.89 -0.11
N THR A 26 -5.08 6.55 -0.91
CA THR A 26 -6.44 6.11 -1.19
C THR A 26 -6.59 5.92 -2.69
N GLN A 27 -7.19 4.82 -3.09
CA GLN A 27 -7.61 4.56 -4.45
C GLN A 27 -9.08 4.19 -4.45
N ARG A 28 -9.78 4.65 -5.45
CA ARG A 28 -11.18 4.31 -5.69
C ARG A 28 -11.40 4.12 -7.18
N GLY A 29 -12.30 3.25 -7.51
CA GLY A 29 -12.69 3.02 -8.89
C GLY A 29 -14.16 2.67 -8.99
N LYS A 30 -14.66 2.81 -10.21
CA LYS A 30 -16.00 2.42 -10.59
C LYS A 30 -15.92 1.78 -11.97
N ASP A 31 -16.51 0.60 -12.09
CA ASP A 31 -16.60 -0.13 -13.35
C ASP A 31 -18.08 -0.25 -13.71
N TYR A 32 -18.39 0.05 -14.96
CA TYR A 32 -19.74 0.00 -15.47
C TYR A 32 -19.77 -0.72 -16.80
N THR A 33 -20.64 -1.71 -16.90
CA THR A 33 -20.93 -2.44 -18.14
C THR A 33 -22.40 -2.24 -18.48
N ALA A 34 -22.62 -1.54 -19.59
CA ALA A 34 -23.96 -1.25 -20.07
C ALA A 34 -24.60 -2.48 -20.73
N LEU A 35 -25.94 -2.49 -20.76
CA LEU A 35 -26.69 -3.38 -21.63
C LEU A 35 -26.26 -3.19 -23.08
N GLN A 36 -26.16 -4.29 -23.82
CA GLN A 36 -25.83 -4.27 -25.23
C GLN A 36 -27.04 -4.67 -26.06
N LYS A 37 -27.34 -3.90 -27.10
CA LYS A 37 -28.32 -4.23 -28.15
C LYS A 37 -27.62 -4.80 -29.34
N PHE A 38 -28.06 -5.99 -29.76
CA PHE A 38 -27.59 -6.63 -30.97
C PHE A 38 -28.75 -6.70 -31.95
N TYR A 39 -28.57 -6.15 -33.15
CA TYR A 39 -29.57 -6.07 -34.17
C TYR A 39 -29.39 -7.17 -35.19
N TYR A 40 -30.50 -7.79 -35.60
CA TYR A 40 -30.55 -8.72 -36.71
C TYR A 40 -31.01 -7.97 -37.95
N PRO A 41 -30.13 -7.73 -38.93
CA PRO A 41 -30.53 -7.04 -40.14
C PRO A 41 -31.55 -7.90 -40.90
N LYS A 42 -32.56 -7.25 -41.40
CA LYS A 42 -33.55 -7.91 -42.26
C LYS A 42 -32.89 -8.37 -43.55
N LYS A 43 -33.13 -9.63 -43.87
CA LYS A 43 -32.61 -10.24 -45.08
C LYS A 43 -33.75 -10.46 -46.06
N SER A 44 -33.55 -10.21 -47.34
CA SER A 44 -34.52 -10.34 -48.43
C SER A 44 -33.82 -10.81 -49.70
N GLY A 45 -34.62 -11.05 -50.74
CA GLY A 45 -34.15 -11.61 -52.00
C GLY A 45 -34.18 -13.14 -52.03
N ALA A 46 -34.00 -13.73 -53.22
CA ALA A 46 -34.17 -15.16 -53.45
C ALA A 46 -33.33 -16.09 -52.58
N ASN A 47 -32.15 -15.63 -52.13
CA ASN A 47 -31.22 -16.35 -51.29
C ASN A 47 -30.82 -15.54 -50.01
N ASN A 48 -31.71 -14.68 -49.55
CA ASN A 48 -31.42 -13.78 -48.38
C ASN A 48 -30.15 -12.96 -48.54
N HIS A 49 -29.77 -12.61 -49.76
CA HIS A 49 -28.52 -11.91 -50.08
C HIS A 49 -28.61 -10.39 -49.94
N ILE A 50 -29.83 -9.84 -49.86
CA ILE A 50 -30.06 -8.41 -49.66
C ILE A 50 -30.19 -8.19 -48.14
N ILE A 51 -29.32 -7.36 -47.58
CA ILE A 51 -29.33 -7.00 -46.15
C ILE A 51 -29.81 -5.56 -46.03
N ASP A 52 -30.93 -5.37 -45.36
CA ASP A 52 -31.42 -4.02 -45.03
C ASP A 52 -30.82 -3.59 -43.68
N VAL A 53 -29.78 -2.77 -43.73
CA VAL A 53 -29.08 -2.23 -42.57
C VAL A 53 -29.87 -1.13 -41.87
N ASN A 54 -30.93 -0.60 -42.48
CA ASN A 54 -31.76 0.45 -41.88
C ASN A 54 -32.97 -0.10 -41.12
N ASP A 55 -33.34 -1.36 -41.32
CA ASP A 55 -34.38 -2.02 -40.57
C ASP A 55 -33.80 -2.58 -39.24
N LEU A 56 -33.86 -1.79 -38.21
CA LEU A 56 -33.41 -2.12 -36.83
C LEU A 56 -34.58 -2.57 -35.94
N SER A 57 -35.68 -3.05 -36.51
CA SER A 57 -36.86 -3.49 -35.78
C SER A 57 -36.63 -4.81 -35.01
N ASN A 58 -35.74 -5.65 -35.53
CA ASN A 58 -35.43 -6.93 -34.92
C ASN A 58 -34.09 -6.91 -34.15
N TYR A 59 -34.16 -6.93 -32.84
CA TYR A 59 -33.00 -6.92 -31.98
C TYR A 59 -33.22 -7.75 -30.72
N TYR A 60 -32.13 -8.16 -30.08
CA TYR A 60 -32.16 -8.67 -28.70
C TYR A 60 -31.26 -7.82 -27.80
N VAL A 61 -31.58 -7.80 -26.53
CA VAL A 61 -30.82 -7.11 -25.49
C VAL A 61 -30.05 -8.13 -24.68
N SER A 62 -28.75 -8.02 -24.65
CA SER A 62 -27.91 -8.83 -23.78
C SER A 62 -27.74 -8.14 -22.42
N ASN A 63 -28.16 -8.84 -21.38
CA ASN A 63 -27.92 -8.47 -19.99
C ASN A 63 -26.66 -9.13 -19.42
N GLU A 64 -25.98 -9.91 -20.23
CA GLU A 64 -24.80 -10.65 -19.79
C GLU A 64 -23.69 -9.69 -19.39
N GLY A 65 -23.29 -9.76 -18.12
CA GLY A 65 -22.28 -8.89 -17.54
C GLY A 65 -22.70 -7.44 -17.31
N ALA A 66 -23.95 -7.05 -17.65
CA ALA A 66 -24.42 -5.69 -17.36
C ALA A 66 -24.50 -5.44 -15.87
N GLY A 67 -23.80 -4.41 -15.38
CA GLY A 67 -23.72 -4.12 -13.98
C GLY A 67 -22.86 -2.92 -13.68
N ILE A 68 -22.82 -2.57 -12.42
CA ILE A 68 -21.98 -1.51 -11.88
C ILE A 68 -21.27 -2.00 -10.63
N SER A 69 -19.99 -1.74 -10.54
CA SER A 69 -19.21 -1.95 -9.33
C SER A 69 -18.46 -0.71 -8.92
N GLY A 70 -18.27 -0.56 -7.61
CA GLY A 70 -17.45 0.48 -7.02
C GLY A 70 -16.56 -0.13 -5.96
N TRP A 71 -15.34 0.37 -5.85
CA TRP A 71 -14.39 -0.13 -4.89
C TRP A 71 -13.52 0.98 -4.30
N GLY A 72 -13.06 0.74 -3.08
CA GLY A 72 -12.13 1.61 -2.36
C GLY A 72 -11.01 0.81 -1.72
N LYS A 73 -9.81 1.34 -1.78
CA LYS A 73 -8.59 0.79 -1.16
C LYS A 73 -7.88 1.89 -0.40
N TRP A 74 -7.44 1.57 0.80
CA TRP A 74 -6.70 2.48 1.67
C TRP A 74 -5.42 1.82 2.15
N TRP A 75 -4.33 2.55 2.09
CA TRP A 75 -3.05 2.18 2.66
C TRP A 75 -2.62 3.26 3.63
N VAL A 76 -2.21 2.84 4.80
CA VAL A 76 -1.62 3.71 5.82
C VAL A 76 -0.29 3.11 6.22
N ASN A 77 0.79 3.83 5.95
CA ASN A 77 2.13 3.44 6.37
C ASN A 77 2.66 4.51 7.30
N GLN A 78 3.15 4.11 8.46
CA GLN A 78 3.71 5.00 9.47
C GLN A 78 5.04 4.45 9.95
N GLN A 79 5.98 5.33 10.19
CA GLN A 79 7.28 4.99 10.75
C GLN A 79 7.70 6.04 11.75
N LEU A 80 8.16 5.58 12.90
CA LEU A 80 8.73 6.37 13.97
C LEU A 80 10.16 5.92 14.21
N ASN A 81 11.09 6.87 14.28
CA ASN A 81 12.48 6.61 14.59
C ASN A 81 12.95 7.51 15.73
N PHE A 82 13.63 6.91 16.68
CA PHE A 82 14.41 7.61 17.71
C PHE A 82 15.86 7.21 17.59
N GLN A 83 16.74 8.19 17.58
CA GLN A 83 18.17 7.99 17.39
C GLN A 83 18.98 8.83 18.37
N ILE A 84 19.96 8.22 18.98
CA ILE A 84 20.99 8.89 19.77
C ILE A 84 22.30 8.68 19.05
N ASN A 85 23.03 9.75 18.78
CA ASN A 85 24.34 9.72 18.13
C ASN A 85 25.38 10.35 19.02
N TYR A 86 26.53 9.72 19.04
CA TYR A 86 27.72 10.24 19.68
C TYR A 86 28.85 10.26 18.65
N ASP A 87 29.55 11.38 18.55
CA ASP A 87 30.70 11.54 17.68
C ASP A 87 31.71 12.50 18.36
N ASN A 88 32.88 11.97 18.70
CA ASN A 88 33.89 12.77 19.34
C ASN A 88 35.30 12.27 19.00
N ARG A 89 36.26 13.22 19.03
CA ARG A 89 37.69 12.99 18.76
C ARG A 89 38.54 13.53 19.88
N TRP A 90 39.49 12.69 20.34
CA TRP A 90 40.50 13.05 21.35
C TRP A 90 41.89 12.70 20.82
N GLY A 91 42.64 13.72 20.39
CA GLY A 91 43.93 13.48 19.73
C GLY A 91 43.79 12.60 18.51
N ASP A 92 44.46 11.47 18.49
CA ASP A 92 44.42 10.49 17.39
C ASP A 92 43.24 9.52 17.48
N HIS A 93 42.44 9.58 18.54
CA HIS A 93 41.30 8.68 18.73
C HIS A 93 39.99 9.33 18.28
N HIS A 94 39.26 8.66 17.42
CA HIS A 94 37.92 9.04 17.00
C HIS A 94 36.92 7.93 17.32
N VAL A 95 35.85 8.26 18.00
CA VAL A 95 34.74 7.35 18.32
C VAL A 95 33.45 7.92 17.75
N ASN A 96 32.76 7.08 17.00
CA ASN A 96 31.38 7.33 16.62
C ASN A 96 30.48 6.19 17.10
N ALA A 97 29.30 6.51 17.57
CA ALA A 97 28.31 5.52 18.02
C ALA A 97 26.90 6.02 17.73
N ALA A 98 26.01 5.10 17.41
CA ALA A 98 24.59 5.39 17.28
C ALA A 98 23.75 4.26 17.90
N ALA A 99 22.67 4.63 18.58
CA ALA A 99 21.62 3.75 19.01
C ALA A 99 20.32 4.23 18.36
N VAL A 100 19.63 3.37 17.63
CA VAL A 100 18.42 3.70 16.87
C VAL A 100 17.32 2.74 17.28
N TYR A 101 16.16 3.27 17.59
CA TYR A 101 14.90 2.53 17.66
C TYR A 101 14.03 2.92 16.50
N GLU A 102 13.58 1.96 15.73
CA GLU A 102 12.66 2.12 14.61
C GLU A 102 11.40 1.31 14.87
N ALA A 103 10.25 1.91 14.65
CA ALA A 103 8.96 1.20 14.65
C ALA A 103 8.16 1.62 13.43
N SER A 104 7.61 0.66 12.73
CA SER A 104 6.74 0.92 11.58
C SER A 104 5.52 0.03 11.59
N ASN A 105 4.40 0.57 11.10
CA ASN A 105 3.22 -0.20 10.79
C ASN A 105 2.74 0.12 9.37
N ASN A 106 2.06 -0.85 8.79
CA ASN A 106 1.39 -0.72 7.51
C ASN A 106 0.02 -1.40 7.61
N ASN A 107 -1.00 -0.65 7.23
CA ASN A 107 -2.38 -1.12 7.23
C ASN A 107 -2.92 -1.02 5.81
N TYR A 108 -3.67 -2.03 5.41
CA TYR A 108 -4.38 -2.05 4.14
C TYR A 108 -5.82 -2.46 4.37
N HIS A 109 -6.73 -1.69 3.80
CA HIS A 109 -8.15 -1.93 3.85
C HIS A 109 -8.75 -1.86 2.44
N TYR A 110 -9.70 -2.76 2.14
CA TYR A 110 -10.35 -2.85 0.84
C TYR A 110 -11.83 -3.18 1.00
N VAL A 111 -12.67 -2.43 0.31
CA VAL A 111 -14.11 -2.72 0.20
C VAL A 111 -14.56 -2.55 -1.25
N TRP A 112 -15.56 -3.31 -1.64
CA TRP A 112 -16.23 -3.18 -2.92
C TRP A 112 -17.73 -3.47 -2.81
N ALA A 113 -18.48 -2.92 -3.73
CA ALA A 113 -19.90 -3.23 -3.91
C ALA A 113 -20.19 -3.37 -5.40
N LYS A 114 -21.11 -4.27 -5.74
CA LYS A 114 -21.54 -4.52 -7.12
C LYS A 114 -23.05 -4.67 -7.15
N ARG A 115 -23.65 -4.18 -8.22
CA ARG A 115 -25.04 -4.48 -8.57
C ARG A 115 -25.11 -4.94 -10.02
N ASP A 116 -25.77 -6.04 -10.25
CA ASP A 116 -26.06 -6.57 -11.58
C ASP A 116 -27.45 -6.10 -12.07
N GLN A 117 -27.73 -6.39 -13.33
CA GLN A 117 -28.98 -6.00 -14.00
C GLN A 117 -29.21 -4.49 -14.06
N PHE A 118 -28.48 -3.88 -14.95
CA PHE A 118 -28.61 -2.44 -15.18
C PHE A 118 -29.69 -2.17 -16.25
N PRO A 119 -30.90 -1.73 -15.88
CA PRO A 119 -32.01 -1.59 -16.81
C PRO A 119 -31.93 -0.38 -17.72
N LEU A 120 -31.06 0.57 -17.42
CA LEU A 120 -30.96 1.86 -18.12
C LEU A 120 -29.68 1.94 -18.95
N TYR A 121 -29.77 2.51 -20.13
CA TYR A 121 -28.64 2.64 -21.06
C TYR A 121 -27.83 3.93 -20.86
N GLN A 122 -28.37 4.89 -20.12
CA GLN A 122 -27.86 6.28 -20.15
C GLN A 122 -27.32 6.77 -18.81
N THR A 123 -27.19 5.90 -17.84
CA THR A 123 -26.68 6.27 -16.53
C THR A 123 -25.77 5.20 -15.95
N ASP A 124 -24.72 5.61 -15.27
CA ASP A 124 -23.76 4.77 -14.59
C ASP A 124 -23.89 4.93 -13.05
N GLN A 125 -25.10 5.13 -12.55
CA GLN A 125 -25.34 5.36 -11.14
C GLN A 125 -25.85 4.11 -10.41
N PHE A 126 -25.34 3.81 -9.22
CA PHE A 126 -25.72 2.64 -8.42
C PHE A 126 -27.23 2.55 -8.14
N TRP A 127 -27.89 3.68 -7.96
CA TRP A 127 -29.34 3.71 -7.70
C TRP A 127 -30.17 3.21 -8.88
N ALA A 128 -29.62 3.25 -10.09
CA ALA A 128 -30.30 2.81 -11.30
C ALA A 128 -30.14 1.31 -11.60
N ALA A 129 -29.29 0.64 -10.84
CA ALA A 129 -29.10 -0.82 -10.97
C ALA A 129 -30.19 -1.61 -10.26
N GLY A 130 -30.27 -2.91 -10.55
CA GLY A 130 -31.25 -3.81 -9.94
C GLY A 130 -31.27 -3.71 -8.42
N SER A 131 -32.49 -3.63 -7.86
CA SER A 131 -32.71 -3.44 -6.41
C SER A 131 -32.97 -4.74 -5.65
N SER A 132 -33.16 -5.87 -6.36
CA SER A 132 -33.35 -7.16 -5.69
C SER A 132 -32.07 -7.62 -4.98
N THR A 133 -32.23 -8.26 -3.84
CA THR A 133 -31.11 -8.67 -2.97
C THR A 133 -30.17 -9.68 -3.63
N ASP A 134 -30.69 -10.53 -4.52
CA ASP A 134 -29.93 -11.50 -5.32
C ASP A 134 -29.03 -10.86 -6.39
N LYS A 135 -29.17 -9.54 -6.62
CA LYS A 135 -28.37 -8.74 -7.58
C LYS A 135 -27.45 -7.74 -6.91
N GLN A 136 -27.37 -7.77 -5.59
CA GLN A 136 -26.54 -6.86 -4.80
C GLN A 136 -25.44 -7.67 -4.12
N PHE A 137 -24.21 -7.31 -4.39
CA PHE A 137 -23.04 -7.95 -3.84
C PHE A 137 -22.17 -6.89 -3.15
N SER A 138 -21.64 -7.23 -2.01
CA SER A 138 -20.65 -6.42 -1.32
C SER A 138 -19.70 -7.33 -0.56
N ASP A 139 -18.46 -6.98 -0.54
CA ASP A 139 -17.44 -7.69 0.23
C ASP A 139 -16.29 -6.75 0.55
N GLY A 140 -15.46 -7.16 1.50
CA GLY A 140 -14.18 -6.55 1.82
C GLY A 140 -13.11 -7.63 1.81
N GLY A 141 -11.93 -7.28 1.35
CA GLY A 141 -10.77 -8.14 1.58
C GLY A 141 -10.45 -8.18 3.07
N PRO A 142 -9.70 -9.17 3.52
CA PRO A 142 -9.18 -9.15 4.88
C PRO A 142 -8.32 -7.89 5.06
N ASP A 143 -8.56 -7.16 6.14
CA ASP A 143 -7.68 -6.10 6.54
C ASP A 143 -6.31 -6.68 6.83
N THR A 144 -5.28 -6.07 6.29
CA THR A 144 -3.92 -6.53 6.48
C THR A 144 -3.16 -5.52 7.33
N ASP A 145 -2.73 -5.98 8.49
CA ASP A 145 -1.90 -5.22 9.41
C ASP A 145 -0.50 -5.82 9.42
N GLY A 146 0.50 -4.98 9.22
CA GLY A 146 1.90 -5.35 9.31
C GLY A 146 2.64 -4.39 10.23
N GLY A 147 3.61 -4.91 10.96
CA GLY A 147 4.43 -4.09 11.83
C GLY A 147 5.83 -4.65 11.98
N ARG A 148 6.79 -3.75 12.13
CA ARG A 148 8.18 -4.07 12.45
C ARG A 148 8.69 -3.12 13.52
N ALA A 149 9.56 -3.65 14.38
CA ALA A 149 10.31 -2.85 15.33
C ALA A 149 11.77 -3.31 15.32
N SER A 150 12.69 -2.38 15.45
CA SER A 150 14.12 -2.66 15.36
C SER A 150 14.90 -1.83 16.36
N TRP A 151 15.85 -2.45 17.03
CA TRP A 151 16.92 -1.79 17.75
C TRP A 151 18.20 -1.95 16.95
N VAL A 152 18.87 -0.84 16.68
CA VAL A 152 20.12 -0.84 15.91
C VAL A 152 21.19 -0.14 16.71
N PHE A 153 22.31 -0.82 16.92
CA PHE A 153 23.50 -0.26 17.57
C PHE A 153 24.62 -0.28 16.56
N ILE A 154 25.25 0.86 16.36
CA ILE A 154 26.37 1.04 15.44
C ILE A 154 27.48 1.69 16.23
N GLY A 155 28.71 1.22 16.05
CA GLY A 155 29.89 1.81 16.63
C GLY A 155 31.07 1.77 15.68
N GLY A 156 31.87 2.82 15.69
CA GLY A 156 33.10 2.93 14.95
C GLY A 156 34.18 3.52 15.83
N TYR A 157 35.37 2.99 15.68
CA TYR A 157 36.59 3.48 16.29
C TYR A 157 37.69 3.61 15.26
N ASP A 158 38.33 4.76 15.27
CA ASP A 158 39.44 5.09 14.37
C ASP A 158 40.63 5.58 15.22
N TYR A 159 41.82 5.02 14.99
CA TYR A 159 43.04 5.46 15.58
C TYR A 159 43.99 6.01 14.51
N ALA A 160 44.34 7.28 14.62
CA ALA A 160 45.25 8.00 13.75
C ALA A 160 44.90 7.94 12.25
N ASN A 161 43.65 7.66 11.87
CA ASN A 161 43.19 7.36 10.53
C ASN A 161 43.92 6.19 9.85
N LYS A 162 44.43 5.25 10.66
CA LYS A 162 45.19 4.07 10.18
C LYS A 162 44.51 2.76 10.56
N TYR A 163 43.93 2.70 11.72
CA TYR A 163 43.26 1.52 12.22
C TYR A 163 41.79 1.84 12.45
N ILE A 164 40.94 1.21 11.68
CA ILE A 164 39.50 1.47 11.68
C ILE A 164 38.77 0.18 12.04
N LEU A 165 37.94 0.23 13.06
CA LEU A 165 37.07 -0.86 13.47
C LEU A 165 35.62 -0.39 13.47
N ASN A 166 34.74 -1.10 12.80
CA ASN A 166 33.30 -0.85 12.83
C ASN A 166 32.55 -2.09 13.29
N PHE A 167 31.49 -1.90 14.04
CA PHE A 167 30.58 -2.95 14.43
C PHE A 167 29.14 -2.45 14.34
N SER A 168 28.23 -3.36 14.08
CA SER A 168 26.80 -3.09 14.19
C SER A 168 26.06 -4.32 14.70
N VAL A 169 25.02 -4.08 15.45
CA VAL A 169 24.08 -5.13 15.90
C VAL A 169 22.67 -4.64 15.67
N ARG A 170 21.87 -5.44 14.97
CA ARG A 170 20.44 -5.21 14.80
C ARG A 170 19.64 -6.27 15.54
N TYR A 171 18.62 -5.85 16.25
CA TYR A 171 17.62 -6.70 16.88
C TYR A 171 16.27 -6.36 16.26
N ASP A 172 15.85 -7.14 15.28
CA ASP A 172 14.69 -6.89 14.43
C ASP A 172 13.52 -7.79 14.80
N GLY A 173 12.35 -7.19 14.93
CA GLY A 173 11.09 -7.88 15.17
C GLY A 173 10.07 -7.62 14.06
N SER A 174 9.33 -8.66 13.64
CA SER A 174 8.29 -8.55 12.62
C SER A 174 7.02 -9.27 13.04
N MET A 175 5.88 -8.62 12.81
CA MET A 175 4.56 -9.21 13.04
C MET A 175 4.23 -10.36 12.06
N ASN A 176 4.99 -10.51 10.97
CA ASN A 176 4.78 -11.58 9.99
C ASN A 176 5.14 -12.98 10.53
N PHE A 177 5.84 -13.03 11.68
CA PHE A 177 6.22 -14.28 12.31
C PHE A 177 5.36 -14.56 13.56
N ALA A 178 5.29 -15.83 13.95
CA ALA A 178 4.64 -16.24 15.19
C ALA A 178 5.21 -15.48 16.40
N PRO A 179 4.44 -15.20 17.46
CA PRO A 179 4.91 -14.40 18.58
C PRO A 179 6.22 -14.86 19.21
N SER A 180 6.47 -16.17 19.27
CA SER A 180 7.73 -16.77 19.78
C SER A 180 8.94 -16.58 18.87
N GLU A 181 8.72 -16.33 17.57
CA GLU A 181 9.77 -16.30 16.54
C GLU A 181 9.92 -14.93 15.88
N ARG A 182 9.35 -13.89 16.50
CA ARG A 182 9.29 -12.55 15.91
C ARG A 182 10.62 -11.82 15.88
N TRP A 183 11.55 -12.20 16.72
CA TRP A 183 12.77 -11.42 16.98
C TRP A 183 14.01 -12.17 16.54
N GLY A 184 14.90 -11.47 15.84
CA GLY A 184 16.20 -11.97 15.40
C GLY A 184 17.33 -10.98 15.67
N VAL A 185 18.53 -11.48 15.91
CA VAL A 185 19.74 -10.68 16.14
C VAL A 185 20.67 -10.83 14.94
N PHE A 186 21.17 -9.71 14.42
CA PHE A 186 22.03 -9.66 13.22
C PHE A 186 23.29 -8.82 13.51
N PRO A 187 24.39 -9.43 13.93
CA PRO A 187 25.66 -8.75 14.15
C PRO A 187 26.46 -8.61 12.87
N ALA A 188 27.25 -7.54 12.73
CA ALA A 188 28.26 -7.35 11.69
C ALA A 188 29.49 -6.62 12.23
N VAL A 189 30.67 -6.98 11.75
CA VAL A 189 31.95 -6.37 12.11
C VAL A 189 32.79 -6.17 10.86
N SER A 190 33.51 -5.07 10.77
CA SER A 190 34.52 -4.81 9.74
C SER A 190 35.74 -4.08 10.32
N ALA A 191 36.92 -4.36 9.82
CA ALA A 191 38.20 -3.78 10.20
C ALA A 191 39.05 -3.47 8.97
#